data_87e4a7fab11ecf9ecd17a4a2fb4aacb0
#
_entry.id   87e4a7fab11ecf9ecd17a4a2fb4aacb0
#
_cell.length_a   1.000
_cell.length_b   1.000
_cell.length_c   1.000
_cell.angle_alpha   90.00
_cell.angle_beta   90.00
_cell.angle_gamma   90.00
#
_symmetry.space_group_name_H-M   'P 1'
#
loop_
_entity.id
_entity.type
_entity.pdbx_description
1 polymer ?
#
loop_
_entity_poly.entity_id
_entity_poly.type
_entity_poly.pdbx_seq_one_letter_code
_entity_poly.pdbx_strand_id
1 'polypeptide(L)'
;MISSTKTETSSLSHVDQKLSVQCKSFAIDSTAIRSLDWDRSRFDIEFGLRNGTTYNSFLIEGEKTAVIDTSHSKFEKLWMESLIQQINPKNISYLISSHTEPDHSGLISDLLDLNPEITIVGSKIALKFIEDQIHRPFNRLEVKSGDFLDLGVNKNSGVEHRMEFISAPNLHWPDTIF
;
A
#
# COMPACT_ATOMS: atom_id res chain seq x y z
N MET A 1 39.91 27.92 42.28
CA MET A 1 39.55 26.57 41.76
C MET A 1 38.19 26.70 41.17
N ILE A 2 38.06 26.82 39.87
CA ILE A 2 36.80 26.92 39.15
C ILE A 2 36.65 25.62 38.39
N SER A 3 35.66 24.82 38.83
CA SER A 3 35.31 23.54 38.23
C SER A 3 34.52 23.82 36.93
N SER A 4 35.06 23.45 35.81
CA SER A 4 34.41 23.49 34.53
C SER A 4 33.58 22.24 34.34
N THR A 5 32.27 22.35 34.44
CA THR A 5 31.34 21.31 34.02
C THR A 5 31.20 21.29 32.52
N LYS A 6 31.79 20.27 31.88
CA LYS A 6 31.56 19.95 30.50
C LYS A 6 30.13 19.44 30.36
N THR A 7 29.31 20.20 29.66
CA THR A 7 27.99 19.75 29.16
C THR A 7 28.24 18.85 27.97
N GLU A 8 28.04 17.55 28.15
CA GLU A 8 27.96 16.60 27.03
C GLU A 8 26.68 16.87 26.25
N THR A 9 26.80 17.53 25.13
CA THR A 9 25.75 17.56 24.12
C THR A 9 25.67 16.18 23.50
N SER A 10 24.63 15.41 23.88
CA SER A 10 24.27 14.18 23.19
C SER A 10 23.97 14.53 21.73
N SER A 11 24.86 14.13 20.82
CA SER A 11 24.60 14.10 19.40
C SER A 11 23.48 13.12 19.14
N LEU A 12 22.25 13.61 19.00
CA LEU A 12 21.18 12.89 18.36
C LEU A 12 21.70 12.58 16.94
N SER A 13 22.01 11.31 16.70
CA SER A 13 22.31 10.82 15.37
C SER A 13 21.12 11.19 14.48
N HIS A 14 21.36 12.09 13.53
CA HIS A 14 20.46 12.24 12.39
C HIS A 14 20.42 10.87 11.70
N VAL A 15 19.42 10.08 12.02
CA VAL A 15 18.99 9.00 11.13
C VAL A 15 18.51 9.75 9.89
N ASP A 16 19.33 9.73 8.85
CA ASP A 16 18.94 10.20 7.52
C ASP A 16 17.61 9.51 7.16
N GLN A 17 16.52 10.25 7.27
CA GLN A 17 15.19 9.73 6.89
C GLN A 17 15.13 9.74 5.35
N LYS A 18 15.75 8.74 4.76
CA LYS A 18 15.71 8.50 3.31
C LYS A 18 14.44 7.81 2.86
N LEU A 19 13.56 7.47 3.83
CA LEU A 19 12.21 6.92 3.59
C LEU A 19 11.18 7.89 4.17
N SER A 20 10.14 8.17 3.41
CA SER A 20 9.00 8.97 3.88
C SER A 20 7.70 8.51 3.22
N VAL A 21 6.57 8.82 3.85
CA VAL A 21 5.24 8.55 3.29
C VAL A 21 4.47 9.85 3.21
N GLN A 22 3.77 10.06 2.11
CA GLN A 22 2.90 11.21 1.87
C GLN A 22 1.49 10.71 1.58
N CYS A 23 0.49 11.31 2.24
CA CYS A 23 -0.91 11.09 1.94
C CYS A 23 -1.49 12.35 1.30
N LYS A 24 -2.21 12.18 0.19
CA LYS A 24 -2.86 13.29 -0.51
C LYS A 24 -4.17 12.85 -1.14
N SER A 25 -5.26 13.54 -0.82
CA SER A 25 -6.50 13.40 -1.58
C SER A 25 -6.27 13.90 -3.00
N PHE A 26 -6.72 13.13 -3.99
CA PHE A 26 -6.61 13.45 -5.42
C PHE A 26 -7.97 13.46 -6.14
N ALA A 27 -8.99 12.86 -5.52
CA ALA A 27 -10.38 12.91 -5.97
C ALA A 27 -11.32 12.82 -4.76
N ILE A 28 -12.63 12.95 -4.96
CA ILE A 28 -13.62 12.77 -3.90
C ILE A 28 -13.48 11.36 -3.32
N ASP A 29 -13.41 11.27 -1.99
CA ASP A 29 -13.27 10.01 -1.24
C ASP A 29 -12.06 9.16 -1.66
N SER A 30 -11.04 9.79 -2.25
CA SER A 30 -9.89 9.09 -2.80
C SER A 30 -8.58 9.71 -2.34
N THR A 31 -7.74 8.90 -1.69
CA THR A 31 -6.45 9.34 -1.14
C THR A 31 -5.32 8.46 -1.68
N ALA A 32 -4.27 9.09 -2.21
CA ALA A 32 -3.02 8.43 -2.55
C ALA A 32 -2.11 8.37 -1.31
N ILE A 33 -1.55 7.20 -1.04
CA ILE A 33 -0.54 6.96 -0.01
C ILE A 33 0.75 6.61 -0.75
N ARG A 34 1.72 7.51 -0.74
CA ARG A 34 2.95 7.44 -1.52
C ARG A 34 4.14 7.17 -0.61
N SER A 35 4.75 6.02 -0.75
CA SER A 35 6.02 5.68 -0.10
C SER A 35 7.17 6.19 -0.95
N LEU A 36 7.99 7.09 -0.43
CA LEU A 36 9.10 7.74 -1.12
C LEU A 36 10.41 7.11 -0.66
N ASP A 37 11.07 6.42 -1.57
CA ASP A 37 12.35 5.73 -1.37
C ASP A 37 13.48 6.52 -2.03
N TRP A 38 14.06 7.47 -1.30
CA TRP A 38 15.11 8.34 -1.81
C TRP A 38 16.45 7.64 -2.00
N ASP A 39 16.63 6.47 -1.36
CA ASP A 39 17.90 5.71 -1.42
C ASP A 39 17.92 4.63 -2.48
N ARG A 40 16.78 4.34 -3.12
CA ARG A 40 16.77 3.34 -4.16
C ARG A 40 17.57 3.82 -5.37
N SER A 41 18.74 3.24 -5.54
CA SER A 41 19.66 3.59 -6.65
C SER A 41 19.36 2.84 -7.95
N ARG A 42 18.56 1.75 -7.89
CA ARG A 42 18.20 0.92 -9.04
C ARG A 42 16.79 0.40 -8.91
N PHE A 43 16.09 0.38 -10.03
CA PHE A 43 14.86 -0.38 -10.22
C PHE A 43 15.19 -1.53 -11.16
N ASP A 44 14.95 -2.76 -10.72
CA ASP A 44 15.50 -3.98 -11.33
C ASP A 44 17.04 -3.95 -11.48
N ILE A 45 17.59 -4.82 -12.31
CA ILE A 45 19.04 -4.89 -12.53
C ILE A 45 19.52 -3.78 -13.48
N GLU A 46 18.63 -3.28 -14.35
CA GLU A 46 19.00 -2.51 -15.53
C GLU A 46 18.80 -0.99 -15.39
N PHE A 47 17.91 -0.54 -14.50
CA PHE A 47 17.54 0.87 -14.44
C PHE A 47 18.15 1.59 -13.25
N GLY A 48 19.14 2.45 -13.51
CA GLY A 48 19.70 3.36 -12.52
C GLY A 48 18.74 4.50 -12.21
N LEU A 49 18.51 4.77 -10.92
CA LEU A 49 17.66 5.84 -10.43
C LEU A 49 18.49 6.97 -9.86
N ARG A 50 18.23 8.22 -10.31
CA ARG A 50 18.94 9.40 -9.79
C ARG A 50 18.33 9.95 -8.51
N ASN A 51 17.01 9.84 -8.36
CA ASN A 51 16.24 10.49 -7.30
C ASN A 51 15.37 9.48 -6.52
N GLY A 52 15.79 8.21 -6.47
CA GLY A 52 15.00 7.16 -5.83
C GLY A 52 13.75 6.78 -6.63
N THR A 53 12.77 6.20 -5.95
CA THR A 53 11.50 5.77 -6.53
C THR A 53 10.34 6.01 -5.58
N THR A 54 9.12 5.75 -6.06
CA THR A 54 7.90 5.80 -5.24
C THR A 54 7.12 4.52 -5.41
N TYR A 55 6.51 4.06 -4.30
CA TYR A 55 5.52 2.99 -4.31
C TYR A 55 4.20 3.62 -3.91
N ASN A 56 3.16 3.39 -4.70
CA ASN A 56 1.90 4.08 -4.53
C ASN A 56 0.79 3.10 -4.21
N SER A 57 0.02 3.40 -3.18
CA SER A 57 -1.23 2.75 -2.86
C SER A 57 -2.35 3.78 -2.80
N PHE A 58 -3.59 3.31 -2.92
CA PHE A 58 -4.74 4.21 -2.99
C PHE A 58 -5.83 3.72 -2.04
N LEU A 59 -6.41 4.64 -1.30
CA LEU A 59 -7.57 4.43 -0.45
C LEU A 59 -8.79 5.02 -1.15
N ILE A 60 -9.84 4.21 -1.33
CA ILE A 60 -11.13 4.62 -1.91
C ILE A 60 -12.23 4.32 -0.89
N GLU A 61 -12.92 5.36 -0.45
CA GLU A 61 -13.91 5.29 0.62
C GLU A 61 -15.33 5.35 0.06
N GLY A 62 -15.97 4.19 -0.10
CA GLY A 62 -17.41 4.05 -0.36
C GLY A 62 -18.19 3.70 0.92
N GLU A 63 -19.33 3.04 0.79
CA GLU A 63 -19.94 2.31 1.89
C GLU A 63 -19.03 1.17 2.36
N LYS A 64 -18.35 0.53 1.42
CA LYS A 64 -17.22 -0.39 1.63
C LYS A 64 -15.94 0.31 1.19
N THR A 65 -14.92 0.23 2.02
CA THR A 65 -13.64 0.85 1.71
C THR A 65 -12.70 -0.15 1.06
N ALA A 66 -12.01 0.30 0.02
CA ALA A 66 -10.97 -0.45 -0.67
C ALA A 66 -9.60 0.22 -0.53
N VAL A 67 -8.57 -0.59 -0.34
CA VAL A 67 -7.17 -0.21 -0.52
C VAL A 67 -6.66 -0.89 -1.78
N ILE A 68 -6.01 -0.16 -2.66
CA ILE A 68 -5.36 -0.68 -3.86
C ILE A 68 -3.87 -0.70 -3.60
N ASP A 69 -3.28 -1.87 -3.64
CA ASP A 69 -1.89 -2.16 -3.31
C ASP A 69 -1.46 -1.73 -1.90
N THR A 70 -0.35 -2.22 -1.48
CA THR A 70 0.31 -1.83 -0.23
C THR A 70 1.64 -1.11 -0.55
N SER A 71 2.71 -1.48 0.11
CA SER A 71 4.03 -0.94 -0.13
C SER A 71 5.11 -2.01 0.08
N HIS A 72 6.35 -1.67 -0.22
CA HIS A 72 7.49 -2.52 0.09
C HIS A 72 7.66 -2.67 1.61
N SER A 73 8.03 -3.86 2.10
CA SER A 73 8.15 -4.20 3.53
C SER A 73 9.01 -3.24 4.35
N LYS A 74 10.02 -2.61 3.76
CA LYS A 74 10.83 -1.58 4.45
C LYS A 74 10.04 -0.33 4.87
N PHE A 75 8.82 -0.13 4.34
CA PHE A 75 7.91 0.93 4.73
C PHE A 75 6.86 0.50 5.77
N GLU A 76 6.92 -0.72 6.27
CA GLU A 76 5.92 -1.29 7.19
C GLU A 76 5.41 -0.26 8.20
N LYS A 77 6.29 0.24 9.05
CA LYS A 77 5.91 1.19 10.09
C LYS A 77 5.33 2.49 9.53
N LEU A 78 6.02 3.12 8.58
CA LEU A 78 5.63 4.43 8.04
C LEU A 78 4.32 4.36 7.26
N TRP A 79 4.14 3.30 6.46
CA TRP A 79 2.95 3.11 5.66
C TRP A 79 1.74 2.76 6.54
N MET A 80 1.90 1.86 7.53
CA MET A 80 0.83 1.50 8.45
C MET A 80 0.40 2.69 9.31
N GLU A 81 1.33 3.45 9.87
CA GLU A 81 1.02 4.68 10.61
C GLU A 81 0.26 5.68 9.73
N SER A 82 0.67 5.84 8.47
CA SER A 82 0.01 6.73 7.53
C SER A 82 -1.40 6.26 7.16
N LEU A 83 -1.60 4.96 6.91
CA LEU A 83 -2.91 4.38 6.64
C LEU A 83 -3.86 4.53 7.84
N ILE A 84 -3.38 4.23 9.05
CA ILE A 84 -4.18 4.34 10.29
C ILE A 84 -4.63 5.79 10.56
N GLN A 85 -3.83 6.78 10.16
CA GLN A 85 -4.23 8.18 10.24
C GLN A 85 -5.36 8.55 9.26
N GLN A 86 -5.48 7.84 8.15
CA GLN A 86 -6.55 8.07 7.17
C GLN A 86 -7.82 7.30 7.52
N ILE A 87 -7.70 6.04 7.96
CA ILE A 87 -8.83 5.17 8.24
C ILE A 87 -8.51 4.16 9.34
N ASN A 88 -9.53 3.77 10.10
CA ASN A 88 -9.42 2.59 10.96
C ASN A 88 -9.30 1.33 10.07
N PRO A 89 -8.23 0.52 10.18
CA PRO A 89 -8.04 -0.67 9.34
C PRO A 89 -9.22 -1.65 9.40
N LYS A 90 -9.97 -1.70 10.50
CA LYS A 90 -11.17 -2.54 10.63
C LYS A 90 -12.32 -2.13 9.71
N ASN A 91 -12.28 -0.92 9.15
CA ASN A 91 -13.27 -0.45 8.18
C ASN A 91 -12.88 -0.78 6.74
N ILE A 92 -11.71 -1.35 6.50
CA ILE A 92 -11.27 -1.77 5.17
C ILE A 92 -11.95 -3.09 4.84
N SER A 93 -12.74 -3.09 3.77
CA SER A 93 -13.45 -4.27 3.26
C SER A 93 -12.63 -5.05 2.25
N TYR A 94 -11.88 -4.34 1.41
CA TYR A 94 -11.15 -4.92 0.29
C TYR A 94 -9.70 -4.42 0.23
N LEU A 95 -8.81 -5.33 -0.15
CA LEU A 95 -7.47 -5.03 -0.59
C LEU A 95 -7.32 -5.54 -2.02
N ILE A 96 -7.22 -4.63 -2.98
CA ILE A 96 -7.01 -4.96 -4.39
C ILE A 96 -5.50 -5.07 -4.62
N SER A 97 -5.03 -6.20 -5.15
CA SER A 97 -3.66 -6.37 -5.60
C SER A 97 -3.61 -6.17 -7.11
N SER A 98 -3.03 -5.06 -7.56
CA SER A 98 -2.86 -4.77 -8.99
C SER A 98 -1.87 -5.74 -9.63
N HIS A 99 -0.82 -6.10 -8.90
CA HIS A 99 0.06 -7.25 -9.13
C HIS A 99 0.88 -7.53 -7.86
N THR A 100 1.63 -8.63 -7.82
CA THR A 100 2.23 -9.14 -6.59
C THR A 100 3.73 -8.88 -6.45
N GLU A 101 4.29 -7.90 -7.19
CA GLU A 101 5.64 -7.45 -6.93
C GLU A 101 5.77 -6.92 -5.49
N PRO A 102 6.90 -7.15 -4.80
CA PRO A 102 7.05 -6.83 -3.36
C PRO A 102 6.78 -5.38 -2.97
N ASP A 103 6.87 -4.43 -3.89
CA ASP A 103 6.55 -3.03 -3.63
C ASP A 103 5.05 -2.70 -3.71
N HIS A 104 4.24 -3.64 -4.20
CA HIS A 104 2.77 -3.61 -4.18
C HIS A 104 2.17 -4.52 -3.11
N SER A 105 2.77 -5.69 -2.90
CA SER A 105 2.22 -6.76 -2.04
C SER A 105 2.91 -6.90 -0.68
N GLY A 106 4.03 -6.21 -0.45
CA GLY A 106 4.93 -6.47 0.67
C GLY A 106 4.35 -6.31 2.06
N LEU A 107 3.22 -5.60 2.21
CA LEU A 107 2.55 -5.37 3.50
C LEU A 107 1.15 -5.99 3.59
N ILE A 108 0.81 -6.91 2.69
CA ILE A 108 -0.49 -7.61 2.72
C ILE A 108 -0.65 -8.38 4.04
N SER A 109 0.38 -9.12 4.45
CA SER A 109 0.34 -9.88 5.70
C SER A 109 0.11 -8.99 6.91
N ASP A 110 0.85 -7.89 7.00
CA ASP A 110 0.77 -6.94 8.11
C ASP A 110 -0.60 -6.27 8.20
N LEU A 111 -1.21 -5.95 7.04
CA LEU A 111 -2.56 -5.39 7.00
C LEU A 111 -3.62 -6.43 7.43
N LEU A 112 -3.46 -7.69 7.05
CA LEU A 112 -4.32 -8.79 7.49
C LEU A 112 -4.16 -9.09 8.98
N ASP A 113 -3.02 -8.80 9.60
CA ASP A 113 -2.84 -8.90 11.06
C ASP A 113 -3.68 -7.86 11.81
N LEU A 114 -3.88 -6.69 11.22
CA LEU A 114 -4.77 -5.65 11.78
C LEU A 114 -6.25 -5.94 11.51
N ASN A 115 -6.57 -6.53 10.36
CA ASN A 115 -7.93 -6.88 9.99
C ASN A 115 -7.97 -8.15 9.12
N PRO A 116 -8.17 -9.34 9.74
CA PRO A 116 -8.25 -10.62 9.02
C PRO A 116 -9.52 -10.77 8.16
N GLU A 117 -10.51 -9.90 8.35
CA GLU A 117 -11.77 -9.94 7.58
C GLU A 117 -11.66 -9.30 6.19
N ILE A 118 -10.54 -8.64 5.88
CA ILE A 118 -10.30 -8.06 4.56
C ILE A 118 -10.37 -9.14 3.49
N THR A 119 -11.13 -8.87 2.42
CA THR A 119 -11.14 -9.69 1.22
C THR A 119 -10.08 -9.20 0.25
N ILE A 120 -9.10 -10.04 -0.06
CA ILE A 120 -8.10 -9.75 -1.09
C ILE A 120 -8.72 -9.99 -2.45
N VAL A 121 -8.65 -8.98 -3.30
CA VAL A 121 -9.17 -8.97 -4.68
C VAL A 121 -8.00 -8.95 -5.64
N GLY A 122 -8.01 -9.84 -6.63
CA GLY A 122 -6.93 -9.90 -7.61
C GLY A 122 -7.20 -10.91 -8.71
N SER A 123 -6.32 -10.98 -9.69
CA SER A 123 -6.37 -12.04 -10.67
C SER A 123 -6.15 -13.39 -10.02
N LYS A 124 -6.57 -14.47 -10.69
CA LYS A 124 -6.33 -15.85 -10.22
C LYS A 124 -4.85 -16.10 -9.92
N ILE A 125 -3.96 -15.56 -10.74
CA ILE A 125 -2.51 -15.71 -10.58
C ILE A 125 -2.03 -14.91 -9.36
N ALA A 126 -2.48 -13.67 -9.20
CA ALA A 126 -2.15 -12.83 -8.04
C ALA A 126 -2.56 -13.52 -6.73
N LEU A 127 -3.79 -14.03 -6.64
CA LEU A 127 -4.27 -14.73 -5.45
C LEU A 127 -3.45 -15.97 -5.12
N LYS A 128 -2.97 -16.69 -6.14
CA LYS A 128 -2.07 -17.84 -5.94
C LYS A 128 -0.70 -17.41 -5.43
N PHE A 129 -0.11 -16.36 -5.99
CA PHE A 129 1.17 -15.81 -5.53
C PHE A 129 1.08 -15.27 -4.09
N ILE A 130 -0.01 -14.60 -3.75
CA ILE A 130 -0.25 -14.12 -2.38
C ILE A 130 -0.38 -15.30 -1.40
N GLU A 131 -1.09 -16.38 -1.78
CA GLU A 131 -1.18 -17.60 -0.95
C GLU A 131 0.20 -18.21 -0.69
N ASP A 132 1.03 -18.27 -1.72
CA ASP A 132 2.41 -18.78 -1.62
C ASP A 132 3.34 -17.82 -0.83
N GLN A 133 3.01 -16.52 -0.77
CA GLN A 133 3.78 -15.51 -0.05
C GLN A 133 3.45 -15.47 1.45
N ILE A 134 2.16 -15.51 1.81
CA ILE A 134 1.74 -15.26 3.20
C ILE A 134 1.49 -16.54 4.02
N HIS A 135 1.39 -17.71 3.37
CA HIS A 135 1.27 -19.05 3.99
C HIS A 135 0.15 -19.18 5.04
N ARG A 136 -0.95 -18.45 4.89
CA ARG A 136 -2.13 -18.53 5.76
C ARG A 136 -3.42 -18.33 4.95
N PRO A 137 -4.57 -18.83 5.45
CA PRO A 137 -5.84 -18.59 4.80
C PRO A 137 -6.22 -17.11 4.86
N PHE A 138 -6.93 -16.64 3.83
CA PHE A 138 -7.51 -15.30 3.74
C PHE A 138 -8.77 -15.31 2.89
N ASN A 139 -9.65 -14.32 3.09
CA ASN A 139 -10.80 -14.11 2.23
C ASN A 139 -10.34 -13.62 0.86
N ARG A 140 -10.86 -14.21 -0.22
CA ARG A 140 -10.41 -13.90 -1.57
C ARG A 140 -11.56 -13.70 -2.54
N LEU A 141 -11.36 -12.80 -3.51
CA LEU A 141 -12.25 -12.57 -4.64
C LEU A 141 -11.42 -12.52 -5.92
N GLU A 142 -11.60 -13.52 -6.79
CA GLU A 142 -10.99 -13.56 -8.10
C GLU A 142 -11.72 -12.60 -9.05
N VAL A 143 -10.97 -11.78 -9.79
CA VAL A 143 -11.51 -10.85 -10.79
C VAL A 143 -10.74 -10.92 -12.11
N LYS A 144 -11.41 -10.53 -13.19
CA LYS A 144 -10.89 -10.45 -14.56
C LYS A 144 -11.51 -9.30 -15.33
N SER A 145 -11.09 -9.07 -16.57
CA SER A 145 -11.68 -8.03 -17.43
C SER A 145 -13.21 -8.10 -17.50
N GLY A 146 -13.82 -6.96 -17.26
CA GLY A 146 -15.28 -6.78 -17.27
C GLY A 146 -15.99 -7.10 -15.96
N ASP A 147 -15.29 -7.61 -14.96
CA ASP A 147 -15.86 -7.75 -13.61
C ASP A 147 -15.89 -6.38 -12.91
N PHE A 148 -16.84 -6.23 -11.98
CA PHE A 148 -17.05 -5.01 -11.21
C PHE A 148 -17.04 -5.30 -9.71
N LEU A 149 -16.52 -4.36 -8.95
CA LEU A 149 -16.62 -4.32 -7.50
C LEU A 149 -17.37 -3.05 -7.09
N ASP A 150 -18.55 -3.21 -6.53
CA ASP A 150 -19.36 -2.13 -6.01
C ASP A 150 -18.91 -1.80 -4.58
N LEU A 151 -18.48 -0.57 -4.36
CA LEU A 151 -18.10 -0.04 -3.04
C LEU A 151 -19.28 0.71 -2.38
N GLY A 152 -20.40 0.89 -3.10
CA GLY A 152 -21.57 1.60 -2.62
C GLY A 152 -21.36 3.11 -2.50
N VAL A 153 -22.33 3.78 -1.87
CA VAL A 153 -22.37 5.22 -1.71
C VAL A 153 -21.65 5.64 -0.44
N ASN A 154 -20.68 6.53 -0.55
CA ASN A 154 -20.06 7.15 0.63
C ASN A 154 -21.09 8.04 1.34
N LYS A 155 -21.32 7.81 2.63
CA LYS A 155 -22.36 8.49 3.42
C LYS A 155 -22.08 9.98 3.63
N ASN A 156 -20.82 10.41 3.53
CA ASN A 156 -20.42 11.79 3.77
C ASN A 156 -20.50 12.63 2.50
N SER A 157 -19.99 12.10 1.38
CA SER A 157 -19.98 12.81 0.09
C SER A 157 -21.26 12.59 -0.73
N GLY A 158 -21.96 11.47 -0.51
CA GLY A 158 -23.07 11.03 -1.34
C GLY A 158 -22.65 10.46 -2.69
N VAL A 159 -21.36 10.24 -2.92
CA VAL A 159 -20.82 9.71 -4.18
C VAL A 159 -20.83 8.18 -4.16
N GLU A 160 -21.30 7.58 -5.26
CA GLU A 160 -21.23 6.15 -5.50
C GLU A 160 -19.87 5.79 -6.11
N HIS A 161 -19.23 4.74 -5.57
CA HIS A 161 -17.95 4.25 -6.04
C HIS A 161 -18.07 2.82 -6.55
N ARG A 162 -17.60 2.60 -7.76
CA ARG A 162 -17.52 1.28 -8.41
C ARG A 162 -16.19 1.13 -9.12
N MET A 163 -15.58 -0.03 -9.01
CA MET A 163 -14.35 -0.38 -9.70
C MET A 163 -14.66 -1.36 -10.84
N GLU A 164 -14.08 -1.15 -11.98
CA GLU A 164 -14.05 -2.08 -13.11
C GLU A 164 -12.64 -2.64 -13.24
N PHE A 165 -12.52 -3.93 -13.52
CA PHE A 165 -11.23 -4.59 -13.64
C PHE A 165 -10.87 -4.87 -15.11
N ILE A 166 -9.60 -4.66 -15.44
CA ILE A 166 -9.03 -4.94 -16.75
C ILE A 166 -7.81 -5.84 -16.54
N SER A 167 -7.87 -7.07 -17.06
CA SER A 167 -6.71 -7.96 -17.03
C SER A 167 -5.65 -7.51 -18.05
N ALA A 168 -4.41 -7.39 -17.59
CA ALA A 168 -3.28 -6.97 -18.39
C ALA A 168 -2.06 -7.89 -18.15
N PRO A 169 -2.18 -9.21 -18.41
CA PRO A 169 -1.13 -10.16 -18.10
C PRO A 169 0.17 -9.82 -18.85
N ASN A 170 1.31 -9.90 -18.13
CA ASN A 170 2.66 -9.54 -18.59
C ASN A 170 2.88 -8.03 -18.87
N LEU A 171 2.07 -7.17 -18.26
CA LEU A 171 2.26 -5.73 -18.32
C LEU A 171 2.43 -5.15 -16.88
N HIS A 172 3.60 -5.39 -16.22
CA HIS A 172 4.74 -6.22 -16.68
C HIS A 172 4.78 -7.61 -16.02
N TRP A 173 3.97 -7.88 -15.02
CA TRP A 173 3.85 -9.17 -14.35
C TRP A 173 2.69 -10.01 -14.89
N PRO A 174 2.75 -11.36 -14.80
CA PRO A 174 1.74 -12.25 -15.37
C PRO A 174 0.36 -12.13 -14.70
N ASP A 175 0.32 -11.59 -13.50
CA ASP A 175 -0.86 -11.45 -12.63
C ASP A 175 -1.51 -10.06 -12.71
N THR A 176 -0.95 -9.13 -13.48
CA THR A 176 -1.36 -7.72 -13.51
C THR A 176 -2.81 -7.51 -13.92
N ILE A 177 -3.50 -6.65 -13.15
CA ILE A 177 -4.83 -6.07 -13.42
C ILE A 177 -4.79 -4.55 -13.23
N PHE A 178 -5.67 -3.85 -13.92
CA PHE A 178 -5.97 -2.43 -13.73
C PHE A 178 -7.42 -2.26 -13.33
#